data_6caecc2ea6abc39bc1d22e037fbaa571
#
_entry.id   6caecc2ea6abc39bc1d22e037fbaa571
#
_cell.length_a   1.000
_cell.length_b   1.000
_cell.length_c   1.000
_cell.angle_alpha   90.00
_cell.angle_beta   90.00
_cell.angle_gamma   90.00
#
_symmetry.space_group_name_H-M   'P 1'
#
loop_
_entity.id
_entity.type
_entity.pdbx_description
1 polymer ?
#
loop_
_entity_poly.entity_id
_entity_poly.type
_entity_poly.pdbx_seq_one_letter_code
_entity_poly.pdbx_strand_id
1 'polypeptide(L)'
;KSLDESQKKYSMAKYMGQHCQGQSEVKLDSIGPTIRSEHHGNIEFRRLSMEHGGKHYTELEQGLPERRLTVRECARIQTFPDDYQFILKKTAQNKSVSSSDAYKIIGNAVPCVLAYNIAKNLESKWLLYFEEEMP
;
A
#
# COMPACT_ATOMS: atom_id res chain seq x y z
N LYS A 1 -14.12 1.37 -14.61
CA LYS A 1 -14.44 2.40 -13.59
C LYS A 1 -13.21 3.27 -13.41
N SER A 2 -13.31 4.59 -13.65
CA SER A 2 -12.24 5.52 -13.35
C SER A 2 -12.03 5.54 -11.83
N LEU A 3 -10.78 5.33 -11.39
CA LEU A 3 -10.42 5.52 -9.99
C LEU A 3 -10.63 6.99 -9.61
N ASP A 4 -11.18 7.23 -8.43
CA ASP A 4 -11.25 8.58 -7.87
C ASP A 4 -9.85 9.20 -7.86
N GLU A 5 -9.72 10.45 -8.30
CA GLU A 5 -8.46 11.20 -8.32
C GLU A 5 -7.77 11.24 -6.95
N SER A 6 -8.54 11.24 -5.86
CA SER A 6 -8.00 11.18 -4.51
C SER A 6 -7.15 9.92 -4.25
N GLN A 7 -7.49 8.80 -4.89
CA GLN A 7 -6.78 7.52 -4.77
C GLN A 7 -5.45 7.50 -5.53
N LYS A 8 -5.23 8.46 -6.44
CA LYS A 8 -3.99 8.62 -7.19
C LYS A 8 -2.93 9.44 -6.44
N LYS A 9 -3.29 10.01 -5.31
CA LYS A 9 -2.35 10.80 -4.49
C LYS A 9 -1.24 9.94 -3.93
N TYR A 10 -0.07 10.55 -3.78
CA TYR A 10 1.13 9.95 -3.21
C TYR A 10 1.88 10.96 -2.35
N SER A 11 2.78 10.45 -1.50
CA SER A 11 3.62 11.31 -0.66
C SER A 11 4.60 12.12 -1.52
N MET A 12 4.66 13.41 -1.30
CA MET A 12 5.61 14.33 -1.95
C MET A 12 6.97 14.39 -1.23
N ALA A 13 7.19 13.54 -0.22
CA ALA A 13 8.45 13.51 0.52
C ALA A 13 9.63 13.25 -0.44
N LYS A 14 10.70 14.01 -0.28
CA LYS A 14 11.91 13.91 -1.10
C LYS A 14 12.67 12.62 -0.80
N TYR A 15 13.47 12.20 -1.76
CA TYR A 15 14.46 11.16 -1.56
C TYR A 15 15.51 11.63 -0.54
N MET A 16 15.80 10.80 0.47
CA MET A 16 16.72 11.12 1.58
C MET A 16 17.99 10.28 1.56
N GLY A 17 18.23 9.53 0.49
CA GLY A 17 19.39 8.65 0.34
C GLY A 17 19.14 7.18 0.70
N GLN A 18 20.08 6.33 0.33
CA GLN A 18 19.97 4.87 0.51
C GLN A 18 20.02 4.41 1.97
N HIS A 19 20.45 5.27 2.88
CA HIS A 19 20.49 4.96 4.32
C HIS A 19 19.12 4.97 4.99
N CYS A 20 18.14 5.57 4.34
CA CYS A 20 16.76 5.58 4.85
C CYS A 20 16.04 4.32 4.39
N GLN A 21 15.61 3.51 5.34
CA GLN A 21 14.88 2.28 5.04
C GLN A 21 13.63 2.58 4.19
N GLY A 22 13.46 1.85 3.07
CA GLY A 22 12.35 2.02 2.14
C GLY A 22 12.52 3.13 1.12
N GLN A 23 13.68 3.80 1.05
CA GLN A 23 14.00 4.79 0.03
C GLN A 23 14.52 4.12 -1.24
N SER A 24 13.80 3.14 -1.76
CA SER A 24 14.19 2.38 -2.95
C SER A 24 13.08 2.34 -3.98
N GLU A 25 13.45 2.13 -5.23
CA GLU A 25 12.51 1.90 -6.31
C GLU A 25 11.96 0.46 -6.24
N VAL A 26 10.65 0.32 -6.36
CA VAL A 26 10.00 -1.00 -6.35
C VAL A 26 10.35 -1.80 -7.60
N LYS A 27 10.55 -3.09 -7.46
CA LYS A 27 10.70 -4.01 -8.58
C LYS A 27 9.33 -4.33 -9.16
N LEU A 28 9.18 -4.21 -10.49
CA LEU A 28 7.88 -4.42 -11.16
C LEU A 28 7.54 -5.89 -11.39
N ASP A 29 8.55 -6.72 -11.47
CA ASP A 29 8.51 -8.15 -11.80
C ASP A 29 8.80 -9.05 -10.58
N SER A 30 8.64 -8.52 -9.38
CA SER A 30 8.98 -9.20 -8.13
C SER A 30 7.89 -9.00 -7.08
N ILE A 31 8.11 -9.60 -5.91
CA ILE A 31 7.25 -9.42 -4.74
C ILE A 31 7.20 -7.95 -4.36
N GLY A 32 5.99 -7.46 -4.07
CA GLY A 32 5.78 -6.08 -3.62
C GLY A 32 6.51 -5.78 -2.29
N PRO A 33 6.88 -4.52 -2.06
CA PRO A 33 7.54 -4.13 -0.82
C PRO A 33 6.58 -4.22 0.37
N THR A 34 7.14 -4.30 1.57
CA THR A 34 6.36 -4.14 2.80
C THR A 34 5.79 -2.74 2.88
N ILE A 35 4.48 -2.62 2.90
CA ILE A 35 3.80 -1.35 3.11
C ILE A 35 3.79 -1.04 4.60
N ARG A 36 4.38 0.10 4.97
CA ARG A 36 4.54 0.51 6.36
C ARG A 36 3.57 1.61 6.75
N SER A 37 3.21 1.65 8.03
CA SER A 37 2.37 2.69 8.63
C SER A 37 3.14 3.90 9.15
N GLU A 38 4.27 4.23 8.55
CA GLU A 38 5.17 5.27 9.03
C GLU A 38 4.55 6.67 9.00
N HIS A 39 5.11 7.56 9.85
CA HIS A 39 4.57 8.89 10.13
C HIS A 39 4.45 9.80 8.89
N HIS A 40 5.26 9.57 7.88
CA HIS A 40 5.30 10.35 6.63
C HIS A 40 4.64 9.65 5.43
N GLY A 41 3.87 8.59 5.67
CA GLY A 41 3.27 7.77 4.63
C GLY A 41 4.24 6.78 4.00
N ASN A 42 3.80 6.12 2.92
CA ASN A 42 4.65 5.15 2.25
C ASN A 42 5.89 5.82 1.63
N ILE A 43 7.05 5.24 1.89
CA ILE A 43 8.36 5.74 1.47
C ILE A 43 8.94 5.02 0.26
N GLU A 44 8.27 3.97 -0.25
CA GLU A 44 8.70 3.25 -1.43
C GLU A 44 8.41 4.06 -2.71
N PHE A 45 9.37 4.07 -3.63
CA PHE A 45 9.24 4.78 -4.89
C PHE A 45 8.73 3.85 -6.01
N ARG A 46 7.74 4.33 -6.74
CA ARG A 46 7.33 3.71 -8.01
C ARG A 46 8.40 3.96 -9.08
N ARG A 47 9.04 5.13 -9.01
CA ARG A 47 10.07 5.57 -9.95
C ARG A 47 11.01 6.54 -9.26
N LEU A 48 12.30 6.26 -9.33
CA LEU A 48 13.39 7.14 -8.92
C LEU A 48 14.13 7.70 -10.15
N SER A 49 14.77 8.84 -9.98
CA SER A 49 15.72 9.34 -10.98
C SER A 49 16.92 8.41 -11.07
N MET A 50 17.67 8.50 -12.18
CA MET A 50 18.92 7.75 -12.34
C MET A 50 19.95 8.12 -11.27
N GLU A 51 20.01 9.40 -10.89
CA GLU A 51 20.87 9.92 -9.82
C GLU A 51 20.61 9.23 -8.48
N HIS A 52 19.37 8.86 -8.22
CA HIS A 52 18.95 8.17 -7.00
C HIS A 52 18.89 6.63 -7.15
N GLY A 53 19.45 6.09 -8.23
CA GLY A 53 19.51 4.65 -8.46
C GLY A 53 18.25 4.04 -9.08
N GLY A 54 17.46 4.86 -9.77
CA GLY A 54 16.28 4.40 -10.51
C GLY A 54 16.64 3.47 -11.66
N LYS A 55 15.73 2.56 -11.96
CA LYS A 55 15.90 1.50 -12.98
C LYS A 55 14.81 1.50 -14.06
N HIS A 56 13.78 2.31 -13.90
CA HIS A 56 12.69 2.42 -14.88
C HIS A 56 13.01 3.47 -15.96
N TYR A 57 14.08 3.23 -16.70
CA TYR A 57 14.65 4.18 -17.68
C TYR A 57 13.65 4.67 -18.72
N THR A 58 12.83 3.76 -19.26
CA THR A 58 11.84 4.12 -20.29
C THR A 58 10.84 5.18 -19.85
N GLU A 59 10.41 5.13 -18.59
CA GLU A 59 9.50 6.13 -18.03
C GLU A 59 10.22 7.45 -17.73
N LEU A 60 11.49 7.40 -17.32
CA LEU A 60 12.32 8.58 -17.08
C LEU A 60 12.65 9.30 -18.37
N GLU A 61 12.97 8.56 -19.45
CA GLU A 61 13.22 9.11 -20.79
C GLU A 61 11.98 9.80 -21.37
N GLN A 62 10.78 9.38 -20.98
CA GLN A 62 9.54 10.07 -21.31
C GLN A 62 9.31 11.35 -20.48
N GLY A 63 10.29 11.75 -19.66
CA GLY A 63 10.20 12.94 -18.82
C GLY A 63 9.29 12.83 -17.61
N LEU A 64 8.90 11.60 -17.22
CA LEU A 64 8.07 11.40 -16.02
C LEU A 64 8.91 11.58 -14.77
N PRO A 65 8.46 12.40 -13.79
CA PRO A 65 9.22 12.70 -12.58
C PRO A 65 9.29 11.52 -11.62
N GLU A 66 10.23 11.60 -10.68
CA GLU A 66 10.23 10.74 -9.51
C GLU A 66 8.88 10.78 -8.81
N ARG A 67 8.42 9.63 -8.34
CA ARG A 67 7.24 9.56 -7.48
C ARG A 67 7.22 8.35 -6.59
N ARG A 68 6.55 8.48 -5.47
CA ARG A 68 6.25 7.37 -4.58
C ARG A 68 5.07 6.55 -5.08
N LEU A 69 4.86 5.38 -4.48
CA LEU A 69 3.63 4.62 -4.71
C LEU A 69 2.41 5.46 -4.30
N THR A 70 1.37 5.40 -5.09
CA THR A 70 0.08 6.00 -4.75
C THR A 70 -0.63 5.20 -3.66
N VAL A 71 -1.61 5.81 -3.01
CA VAL A 71 -2.49 5.13 -2.05
C VAL A 71 -3.10 3.86 -2.67
N ARG A 72 -3.56 3.95 -3.92
CA ARG A 72 -4.17 2.80 -4.61
C ARG A 72 -3.15 1.70 -4.93
N GLU A 73 -1.93 2.03 -5.31
CA GLU A 73 -0.87 1.05 -5.55
C GLU A 73 -0.53 0.31 -4.24
N CYS A 74 -0.41 1.01 -3.12
CA CYS A 74 -0.19 0.39 -1.82
C CYS A 74 -1.36 -0.51 -1.39
N ALA A 75 -2.60 -0.05 -1.62
CA ALA A 75 -3.80 -0.84 -1.32
C ALA A 75 -3.85 -2.14 -2.15
N ARG A 76 -3.49 -2.08 -3.43
CA ARG A 76 -3.40 -3.27 -4.29
C ARG A 76 -2.34 -4.27 -3.83
N ILE A 77 -1.17 -3.79 -3.39
CA ILE A 77 -0.13 -4.64 -2.82
C ILE A 77 -0.65 -5.35 -1.57
N GLN A 78 -1.45 -4.69 -0.76
CA GLN A 78 -2.13 -5.25 0.41
C GLN A 78 -3.45 -5.97 0.05
N THR A 79 -3.70 -6.21 -1.22
CA THR A 79 -4.84 -6.95 -1.75
C THR A 79 -6.21 -6.38 -1.38
N PHE A 80 -6.32 -5.08 -1.16
CA PHE A 80 -7.61 -4.41 -1.00
C PHE A 80 -8.37 -4.35 -2.33
N PRO A 81 -9.70 -4.43 -2.32
CA PRO A 81 -10.52 -4.24 -3.51
C PRO A 81 -10.35 -2.84 -4.12
N ASP A 82 -10.47 -2.74 -5.45
CA ASP A 82 -10.25 -1.48 -6.15
C ASP A 82 -11.32 -0.41 -5.88
N ASP A 83 -12.47 -0.81 -5.42
CA ASP A 83 -13.58 0.08 -5.04
C ASP A 83 -13.50 0.56 -3.59
N TYR A 84 -12.57 0.02 -2.78
CA TYR A 84 -12.39 0.48 -1.41
C TYR A 84 -11.83 1.92 -1.39
N GLN A 85 -12.52 2.81 -0.69
CA GLN A 85 -12.16 4.24 -0.60
C GLN A 85 -11.40 4.53 0.69
N PHE A 86 -10.13 4.92 0.56
CA PHE A 86 -9.28 5.30 1.68
C PHE A 86 -9.30 6.81 1.97
N ILE A 87 -9.43 7.64 0.94
CA ILE A 87 -9.39 9.09 1.06
C ILE A 87 -10.81 9.61 1.02
N LEU A 88 -11.24 10.21 2.11
CA LEU A 88 -12.56 10.78 2.25
C LEU A 88 -12.46 12.30 2.38
N LYS A 89 -13.32 13.01 1.68
CA LYS A 89 -13.51 14.46 1.90
C LYS A 89 -14.26 14.66 3.22
N LYS A 90 -13.93 15.74 3.92
CA LYS A 90 -14.67 16.15 5.13
C LYS A 90 -16.13 16.43 4.76
N THR A 91 -17.05 15.81 5.49
CA THR A 91 -18.49 16.08 5.45
C THR A 91 -18.98 16.42 6.86
N ALA A 92 -20.25 16.77 7.01
CA ALA A 92 -20.85 17.01 8.33
C ALA A 92 -20.78 15.76 9.24
N GLN A 93 -20.84 14.57 8.64
CA GLN A 93 -20.86 13.28 9.36
C GLN A 93 -19.48 12.61 9.46
N ASN A 94 -18.51 12.97 8.59
CA ASN A 94 -17.23 12.29 8.49
C ASN A 94 -16.06 13.25 8.58
N LYS A 95 -15.02 12.86 9.31
CA LYS A 95 -13.71 13.53 9.27
C LYS A 95 -13.04 13.27 7.91
N SER A 96 -12.23 14.22 7.45
CA SER A 96 -11.39 13.99 6.28
C SER A 96 -10.33 12.92 6.58
N VAL A 97 -10.07 12.04 5.61
CA VAL A 97 -8.94 11.11 5.63
C VAL A 97 -7.93 11.58 4.58
N SER A 98 -6.74 11.92 5.01
CA SER A 98 -5.65 12.37 4.15
C SER A 98 -4.94 11.19 3.48
N SER A 99 -4.08 11.47 2.49
CA SER A 99 -3.21 10.43 1.90
C SER A 99 -2.28 9.81 2.95
N SER A 100 -1.78 10.62 3.90
CA SER A 100 -0.92 10.14 4.98
C SER A 100 -1.65 9.18 5.91
N ASP A 101 -2.91 9.49 6.26
CA ASP A 101 -3.72 8.60 7.09
C ASP A 101 -4.07 7.32 6.32
N ALA A 102 -4.35 7.43 5.02
CA ALA A 102 -4.60 6.27 4.17
C ALA A 102 -3.41 5.30 4.14
N TYR A 103 -2.18 5.79 4.00
CA TYR A 103 -0.98 4.94 4.08
C TYR A 103 -0.83 4.24 5.44
N LYS A 104 -1.13 4.95 6.54
CA LYS A 104 -1.11 4.34 7.88
C LYS A 104 -2.15 3.23 8.01
N ILE A 105 -3.36 3.46 7.54
CA ILE A 105 -4.44 2.47 7.56
C ILE A 105 -4.01 1.22 6.77
N ILE A 106 -3.52 1.41 5.55
CA ILE A 106 -3.07 0.32 4.69
C ILE A 106 -1.89 -0.43 5.31
N GLY A 107 -0.90 0.30 5.84
CA GLY A 107 0.30 -0.30 6.43
C GLY A 107 0.05 -1.08 7.73
N ASN A 108 -1.02 -0.73 8.47
CA ASN A 108 -1.44 -1.46 9.67
C ASN A 108 -2.38 -2.62 9.38
N ALA A 109 -2.88 -2.73 8.15
CA ALA A 109 -3.82 -3.77 7.79
C ALA A 109 -3.11 -5.10 7.50
N VAL A 110 -3.76 -6.20 7.85
CA VAL A 110 -3.42 -7.52 7.31
C VAL A 110 -3.88 -7.58 5.85
N PRO A 111 -3.06 -8.08 4.91
CA PRO A 111 -3.50 -8.23 3.53
C PRO A 111 -4.81 -9.01 3.42
N CYS A 112 -5.80 -8.46 2.71
CA CYS A 112 -7.17 -9.01 2.72
C CYS A 112 -7.24 -10.46 2.25
N VAL A 113 -6.51 -10.82 1.18
CA VAL A 113 -6.47 -12.21 0.67
C VAL A 113 -5.77 -13.14 1.66
N LEU A 114 -4.73 -12.68 2.36
CA LEU A 114 -4.08 -13.46 3.40
C LEU A 114 -5.04 -13.75 4.56
N ALA A 115 -5.72 -12.72 5.07
CA ALA A 115 -6.72 -12.87 6.14
C ALA A 115 -7.83 -13.85 5.74
N TYR A 116 -8.33 -13.74 4.51
CA TYR A 116 -9.34 -14.66 3.97
C TYR A 116 -8.84 -16.12 3.94
N ASN A 117 -7.62 -16.36 3.46
CA ASN A 117 -7.07 -17.71 3.39
C ASN A 117 -6.80 -18.31 4.78
N ILE A 118 -6.36 -17.49 5.75
CA ILE A 118 -6.21 -17.92 7.14
C ILE A 118 -7.57 -18.32 7.72
N ALA A 119 -8.58 -17.45 7.57
CA ALA A 119 -9.93 -17.73 8.07
C ALA A 119 -10.54 -19.00 7.45
N LYS A 120 -10.38 -19.15 6.13
CA LYS A 120 -10.86 -20.36 5.42
C LYS A 120 -10.14 -21.64 5.88
N ASN A 121 -8.84 -21.55 6.17
CA ASN A 121 -8.11 -22.69 6.69
C ASN A 121 -8.57 -23.04 8.12
N LEU A 122 -8.79 -22.07 8.98
CA LEU A 122 -9.35 -22.27 10.32
C LEU A 122 -10.76 -22.87 10.24
N GLU A 123 -11.64 -22.34 9.41
CA GLU A 123 -12.98 -22.86 9.20
C GLU A 123 -12.95 -24.34 8.79
N SER A 124 -12.11 -24.71 7.84
CA SER A 124 -12.01 -26.10 7.35
C SER A 124 -11.48 -27.10 8.40
N LYS A 125 -10.83 -26.60 9.45
CA LYS A 125 -10.25 -27.41 10.51
C LYS A 125 -10.90 -27.12 11.88
N TRP A 126 -12.02 -26.40 11.89
CA TRP A 126 -12.65 -25.94 13.13
C TRP A 126 -12.94 -27.08 14.10
N LEU A 127 -13.58 -28.15 13.60
CA LEU A 127 -13.90 -29.33 14.38
C LEU A 127 -12.66 -30.01 14.98
N LEU A 128 -11.56 -30.07 14.21
CA LEU A 128 -10.30 -30.65 14.68
C LEU A 128 -9.69 -29.92 15.89
N TYR A 129 -9.93 -28.61 16.01
CA TYR A 129 -9.31 -27.79 17.06
C TYR A 129 -10.24 -27.42 18.19
N PHE A 130 -11.56 -27.51 18.03
CA PHE A 130 -12.52 -26.91 18.96
C PHE A 130 -13.67 -27.84 19.39
N GLU A 131 -13.82 -29.04 18.83
CA GLU A 131 -14.92 -29.98 19.21
C GLU A 131 -14.52 -31.10 20.15
N GLU A 132 -13.27 -31.17 20.62
CA GLU A 132 -12.88 -32.23 21.61
C GLU A 132 -13.24 -31.91 23.06
N GLU A 133 -13.84 -30.76 23.36
CA GLU A 133 -14.21 -30.41 24.76
C GLU A 133 -15.63 -29.82 24.84
N MET A 134 -16.65 -30.60 24.50
CA MET A 134 -17.97 -30.36 25.06
C MET A 134 -18.37 -31.58 25.87
N PRO A 135 -18.44 -31.48 27.22
CA PRO A 135 -18.86 -32.55 28.11
C PRO A 135 -20.35 -32.87 27.95
#